data_9d3bf568e79d8a9f00862b167deb40dd
#
_entry.id   9d3bf568e79d8a9f00862b167deb40dd
#
_cell.length_a   1.000
_cell.length_b   1.000
_cell.length_c   1.000
_cell.angle_alpha   90.00
_cell.angle_beta   90.00
_cell.angle_gamma   90.00
#
_symmetry.space_group_name_H-M   'P 1'
#
loop_
_entity.id
_entity.type
_entity.pdbx_description
1 polymer ?
#
loop_
_entity_poly.entity_id
_entity_poly.type
_entity_poly.pdbx_seq_one_letter_code
_entity_poly.pdbx_strand_id
1 'polypeptide(L)'
;MFLEISYRTNKLKKICTEYNHAQREYGVNMASLIHQRIAEIASADSIEQMVQFSIGRCHPLHGNRDGQFALDLQHPYRLIVTKDKNRIICAKIEEITDYH
;
A
#
# COMPACT_ATOMS: atom_id res chain seq x y z
N MET A 1 0.96 6.60 17.62
CA MET A 1 -0.10 7.11 16.75
C MET A 1 -0.03 6.35 15.43
N PHE A 2 -1.19 5.99 14.87
CA PHE A 2 -1.24 5.13 13.69
C PHE A 2 -1.59 5.94 12.45
N LEU A 3 -1.08 5.50 11.29
CA LEU A 3 -1.46 6.12 10.02
C LEU A 3 -2.92 5.85 9.71
N GLU A 4 -3.63 6.87 9.27
CA GLU A 4 -4.91 6.69 8.60
C GLU A 4 -4.65 6.31 7.15
N ILE A 5 -5.59 5.58 6.54
CA ILE A 5 -5.44 5.12 5.17
C ILE A 5 -6.58 5.66 4.33
N SER A 6 -6.24 6.29 3.22
CA SER A 6 -7.19 6.68 2.19
C SER A 6 -6.89 5.91 0.90
N TYR A 7 -7.82 5.94 -0.05
CA TYR A 7 -7.74 5.18 -1.28
C TYR A 7 -8.08 6.06 -2.47
N ARG A 8 -7.36 5.90 -3.55
CA ARG A 8 -7.59 6.71 -4.74
C ARG A 8 -8.95 6.43 -5.38
N THR A 9 -9.39 5.16 -5.36
CA THR A 9 -10.67 4.77 -5.96
C THR A 9 -11.45 3.86 -5.03
N ASN A 10 -12.77 3.77 -5.25
CA ASN A 10 -13.62 2.85 -4.49
C ASN A 10 -13.30 1.40 -4.78
N LYS A 11 -12.94 1.06 -6.01
CA LYS A 11 -12.53 -0.30 -6.37
C LYS A 11 -11.31 -0.70 -5.56
N LEU A 12 -10.32 0.18 -5.49
CA LEU A 12 -9.10 -0.09 -4.74
C LEU A 12 -9.39 -0.26 -3.25
N LYS A 13 -10.26 0.59 -2.70
CA LYS A 13 -10.69 0.46 -1.31
C LYS A 13 -11.32 -0.90 -1.03
N LYS A 14 -12.20 -1.37 -1.92
CA LYS A 14 -12.84 -2.69 -1.75
C LYS A 14 -11.81 -3.82 -1.78
N ILE A 15 -10.87 -3.76 -2.70
CA ILE A 15 -9.79 -4.77 -2.78
C ILE A 15 -8.99 -4.79 -1.48
N CYS A 16 -8.65 -3.63 -0.95
CA CYS A 16 -7.78 -3.53 0.24
C CYS A 16 -8.51 -3.82 1.55
N THR A 17 -9.83 -3.64 1.61
CA THR A 17 -10.60 -3.78 2.86
C THR A 17 -11.48 -5.02 2.89
N GLU A 18 -11.80 -5.62 1.74
CA GLU A 18 -12.66 -6.79 1.66
C GLU A 18 -11.89 -7.96 1.05
N TYR A 19 -11.52 -8.91 1.90
CA TYR A 19 -10.70 -10.06 1.50
C TYR A 19 -11.28 -10.80 0.28
N ASN A 20 -12.60 -11.01 0.25
CA ASN A 20 -13.24 -11.71 -0.85
C ASN A 20 -13.07 -10.99 -2.19
N HIS A 21 -13.07 -9.65 -2.15
CA HIS A 21 -12.82 -8.86 -3.36
C HIS A 21 -11.38 -9.05 -3.87
N ALA A 22 -10.42 -8.98 -2.96
CA ALA A 22 -9.02 -9.21 -3.32
C ALA A 22 -8.79 -10.61 -3.84
N GLN A 23 -9.42 -11.61 -3.21
CA GLN A 23 -9.30 -13.00 -3.62
C GLN A 23 -9.83 -13.24 -5.03
N ARG A 24 -10.97 -12.65 -5.37
CA ARG A 24 -11.55 -12.78 -6.71
C ARG A 24 -10.68 -12.14 -7.78
N GLU A 25 -10.05 -11.00 -7.46
CA GLU A 25 -9.22 -10.28 -8.44
C GLU A 25 -7.84 -10.90 -8.60
N TYR A 26 -7.23 -11.39 -7.52
CA TYR A 26 -5.81 -11.73 -7.50
C TYR A 26 -5.49 -13.10 -6.94
N GLY A 27 -6.46 -13.82 -6.38
CA GLY A 27 -6.23 -15.12 -5.74
C GLY A 27 -5.87 -15.00 -4.26
N VAL A 28 -5.81 -16.15 -3.59
CA VAL A 28 -5.67 -16.23 -2.12
C VAL A 28 -4.35 -15.66 -1.63
N ASN A 29 -3.23 -16.03 -2.28
CA ASN A 29 -1.91 -15.60 -1.82
C ASN A 29 -1.76 -14.07 -1.91
N MET A 30 -2.20 -13.51 -3.02
CA MET A 30 -2.15 -12.06 -3.23
C MET A 30 -3.08 -11.34 -2.25
N ALA A 31 -4.29 -11.87 -2.05
CA ALA A 31 -5.25 -11.28 -1.11
C ALA A 31 -4.68 -11.23 0.31
N SER A 32 -4.01 -12.29 0.75
CA SER A 32 -3.38 -12.34 2.07
C SER A 32 -2.28 -11.30 2.20
N LEU A 33 -1.46 -11.13 1.17
CA LEU A 33 -0.38 -10.13 1.18
C LEU A 33 -0.94 -8.71 1.16
N ILE A 34 -1.97 -8.44 0.36
CA ILE A 34 -2.60 -7.12 0.34
C ILE A 34 -3.08 -6.75 1.75
N HIS A 35 -3.80 -7.66 2.40
CA HIS A 35 -4.33 -7.40 3.74
C HIS A 35 -3.22 -7.25 4.77
N GLN A 36 -2.15 -8.03 4.65
CA GLN A 36 -0.99 -7.89 5.52
C GLN A 36 -0.35 -6.50 5.37
N ARG A 37 -0.16 -6.03 4.14
CA ARG A 37 0.44 -4.72 3.90
C ARG A 37 -0.43 -3.60 4.44
N ILE A 38 -1.74 -3.69 4.26
CA ILE A 38 -2.68 -2.69 4.79
C ILE A 38 -2.60 -2.66 6.32
N ALA A 39 -2.56 -3.81 6.98
CA ALA A 39 -2.42 -3.88 8.44
C ALA A 39 -1.10 -3.27 8.91
N GLU A 40 -0.01 -3.53 8.20
CA GLU A 40 1.29 -2.95 8.52
C GLU A 40 1.28 -1.42 8.38
N ILE A 41 0.67 -0.90 7.32
CA ILE A 41 0.53 0.54 7.12
C ILE A 41 -0.29 1.15 8.25
N ALA A 42 -1.42 0.53 8.59
CA ALA A 42 -2.31 1.02 9.64
C ALA A 42 -1.63 1.04 11.01
N SER A 43 -0.65 0.17 11.23
CA SER A 43 0.08 0.06 12.50
C SER A 43 1.31 0.95 12.58
N ALA A 44 1.73 1.54 11.46
CA ALA A 44 2.93 2.37 11.42
C ALA A 44 2.62 3.78 11.91
N ASP A 45 3.64 4.45 12.43
CA ASP A 45 3.53 5.86 12.83
C ASP A 45 3.68 6.79 11.64
N SER A 46 4.43 6.38 10.62
CA SER A 46 4.68 7.18 9.42
C SER A 46 5.18 6.30 8.28
N ILE A 47 5.12 6.84 7.06
CA ILE A 47 5.70 6.16 5.91
C ILE A 47 7.23 6.11 6.06
N GLU A 48 7.84 7.16 6.62
CA GLU A 48 9.28 7.19 6.88
C GLU A 48 9.71 6.04 7.81
N GLN A 49 8.91 5.74 8.83
CA GLN A 49 9.17 4.61 9.71
C GLN A 49 9.16 3.29 8.93
N MET A 50 8.20 3.13 8.03
CA MET A 50 8.11 1.92 7.20
C MET A 50 9.35 1.75 6.32
N VAL A 51 9.86 2.85 5.77
CA VAL A 51 11.11 2.84 4.98
C VAL A 51 12.28 2.46 5.86
N GLN A 52 12.38 3.11 7.02
CA GLN A 52 13.50 2.89 7.95
C GLN A 52 13.62 1.45 8.40
N PHE A 53 12.50 0.80 8.68
CA PHE A 53 12.48 -0.59 9.14
C PHE A 53 12.21 -1.60 8.05
N SER A 54 12.19 -1.17 6.79
CA SER A 54 11.95 -2.03 5.62
C SER A 54 10.67 -2.86 5.74
N ILE A 55 9.62 -2.28 6.32
CA ILE A 55 8.34 -2.97 6.48
C ILE A 55 7.74 -3.18 5.09
N GLY A 56 7.49 -4.46 4.74
CA GLY A 56 7.02 -4.81 3.41
C GLY A 56 7.98 -4.38 2.30
N ARG A 57 9.26 -4.20 2.63
CA ARG A 57 10.28 -3.63 1.74
C ARG A 57 9.89 -2.26 1.21
N CYS A 58 9.22 -1.48 2.03
CA CYS A 58 8.81 -0.13 1.69
C CYS A 58 10.01 0.72 1.30
N HIS A 59 9.95 1.31 0.11
CA HIS A 59 11.04 2.15 -0.38
C HIS A 59 10.50 3.26 -1.28
N PRO A 60 11.18 4.41 -1.31
CA PRO A 60 10.76 5.51 -2.18
C PRO A 60 11.06 5.18 -3.64
N LEU A 61 10.23 5.67 -4.52
CA LEU A 61 10.42 5.59 -5.97
C LEU A 61 10.99 6.89 -6.50
N HIS A 62 11.57 6.83 -7.69
CA HIS A 62 12.28 7.95 -8.29
C HIS A 62 11.77 8.24 -9.70
N GLY A 63 12.26 9.34 -10.30
CA GLY A 63 11.90 9.72 -11.66
C GLY A 63 10.44 10.13 -11.73
N ASN A 64 9.70 9.56 -12.66
CA ASN A 64 8.29 9.88 -12.87
C ASN A 64 7.41 9.54 -11.67
N ARG A 65 7.91 8.70 -10.76
CA ARG A 65 7.17 8.28 -9.58
C ARG A 65 7.71 8.91 -8.29
N ASP A 66 8.45 9.98 -8.42
CA ASP A 66 8.97 10.70 -7.26
C ASP A 66 7.83 11.12 -6.33
N GLY A 67 8.01 10.90 -5.04
CA GLY A 67 6.96 11.13 -4.04
C GLY A 67 6.08 9.92 -3.77
N GLN A 68 6.23 8.84 -4.53
CA GLN A 68 5.55 7.57 -4.29
C GLN A 68 6.46 6.59 -3.58
N PHE A 69 5.85 5.62 -2.89
CA PHE A 69 6.55 4.54 -2.18
C PHE A 69 5.93 3.21 -2.63
N ALA A 70 6.77 2.19 -2.73
CA ALA A 70 6.31 0.85 -3.10
C ALA A 70 6.47 -0.10 -1.92
N LEU A 71 5.47 -0.97 -1.72
CA LEU A 71 5.56 -2.12 -0.83
C LEU A 71 5.40 -3.39 -1.67
N ASP A 72 6.15 -4.43 -1.31
CA ASP A 72 6.09 -5.69 -2.06
C ASP A 72 4.78 -6.43 -1.81
N LEU A 73 4.20 -6.91 -2.89
CA LEU A 73 3.14 -7.90 -2.88
C LEU A 73 3.68 -9.18 -3.52
N GLN A 74 2.81 -10.08 -3.95
CA GLN A 74 3.26 -11.26 -4.68
C GLN A 74 3.83 -10.81 -6.03
N HIS A 75 5.08 -11.24 -6.30
CA HIS A 75 5.76 -10.85 -7.56
C HIS A 75 4.87 -11.14 -8.76
N PRO A 76 4.75 -10.23 -9.75
CA PRO A 76 5.49 -8.98 -9.90
C PRO A 76 4.78 -7.73 -9.34
N TYR A 77 3.77 -7.91 -8.50
CA TYR A 77 2.92 -6.81 -8.06
C TYR A 77 3.54 -6.01 -6.91
N ARG A 78 3.23 -4.72 -6.90
CA ARG A 78 3.60 -3.79 -5.83
C ARG A 78 2.40 -2.94 -5.44
N LEU A 79 2.33 -2.61 -4.16
CA LEU A 79 1.35 -1.64 -3.64
C LEU A 79 2.02 -0.27 -3.62
N ILE A 80 1.42 0.69 -4.31
CA ILE A 80 1.95 2.05 -4.40
C ILE A 80 1.19 2.96 -3.45
N VAL A 81 1.94 3.65 -2.59
CA VAL A 81 1.36 4.57 -1.61
C VAL A 81 2.02 5.94 -1.72
N THR A 82 1.28 6.97 -1.31
CA THR A 82 1.79 8.33 -1.19
C THR A 82 1.39 8.89 0.16
N LYS A 83 2.04 9.99 0.57
CA LYS A 83 1.56 10.77 1.70
C LYS A 83 0.37 11.59 1.22
N ASP A 84 -0.73 11.55 1.98
CA ASP A 84 -1.89 12.38 1.64
C ASP A 84 -1.56 13.83 1.97
N LYS A 85 -1.54 14.68 0.96
CA LYS A 85 -1.14 16.08 1.11
C LYS A 85 -2.10 16.88 1.97
N ASN A 86 -3.33 16.41 2.12
CA ASN A 86 -4.37 17.11 2.89
C ASN A 86 -4.44 16.67 4.34
N ARG A 87 -3.66 15.65 4.74
CA ARG A 87 -3.68 15.10 6.08
C ARG A 87 -2.26 14.76 6.53
N ILE A 88 -1.91 15.17 7.73
CA ILE A 88 -0.54 15.03 8.24
C ILE A 88 -0.13 13.57 8.43
N ILE A 89 -1.07 12.72 8.85
CA ILE A 89 -0.78 11.32 9.22
C ILE A 89 -1.60 10.35 8.39
N CYS A 90 -1.69 10.59 7.09
CA CYS A 90 -2.49 9.75 6.21
C CYS A 90 -1.65 9.20 5.06
N ALA A 91 -1.71 7.89 4.87
CA ALA A 91 -1.17 7.21 3.71
C ALA A 91 -2.28 7.01 2.69
N LYS A 92 -2.04 7.38 1.44
CA LYS A 92 -3.01 7.18 0.36
C LYS A 92 -2.57 6.02 -0.51
N ILE A 93 -3.44 5.04 -0.66
CA ILE A 93 -3.20 3.91 -1.56
C ILE A 93 -3.52 4.37 -2.99
N GLU A 94 -2.49 4.40 -3.84
CA GLU A 94 -2.62 4.90 -5.21
C GLU A 94 -3.00 3.81 -6.20
N GLU A 95 -2.33 2.65 -6.13
CA GLU A 95 -2.60 1.57 -7.06
C GLU A 95 -1.92 0.28 -6.61
N ILE A 96 -2.39 -0.83 -7.18
CA ILE A 96 -1.67 -2.12 -7.18
C ILE A 96 -1.18 -2.29 -8.61
N THR A 97 0.13 -2.31 -8.80
CA THR A 97 0.70 -2.29 -10.14
C THR A 97 1.64 -3.47 -10.36
N ASP A 98 1.67 -3.91 -11.62
CA ASP A 98 2.57 -4.96 -12.10
C ASP A 98 3.85 -4.27 -12.56
N TYR A 99 4.94 -4.55 -11.86
CA TYR A 99 6.23 -3.88 -12.09
C TYR A 99 7.16 -4.79 -12.87
N HIS A 100 7.30 -4.51 -14.12
CA HIS A 100 8.31 -5.16 -14.95
C HIS A 100 9.42 -4.19 -15.31
#